data_f0573452195178f7d6cf3d2d5506e7e9
#
_entry.id   f0573452195178f7d6cf3d2d5506e7e9
#
_cell.length_a   1.000
_cell.length_b   1.000
_cell.length_c   1.000
_cell.angle_alpha   90.00
_cell.angle_beta   90.00
_cell.angle_gamma   90.00
#
_symmetry.space_group_name_H-M   'P 1'
#
loop_
_entity.id
_entity.type
_entity.pdbx_description
1 polymer ?
#
loop_
_entity_poly.entity_id
_entity_poly.type
_entity_poly.pdbx_seq_one_letter_code
_entity_poly.pdbx_strand_id
1 'polypeptide(L)'
;TLKYYVELAKELEKAGANIIAIKDMAGLCTPQAIKLLIKELRNEISLPIHFHTHDTSGTSSASILAAIKSGVDIVDLAMDAMSGLTSQPAMGSIIGATKNHKNQFEIEEANVRKASLYWEEVRKNYTSFESDFKGGSSDVYLHQMPGGQFTNLKEQARSMGIGTNKWSKVATTYAEVNKMFGDIVKVTPSSKVVGDMALFMLANDFSSKDVQDPKKEILFPQSVIDFFKGELGTPKEGFPKELQKKVLGNIKPINVRPGSIIPSVDLENEREKLQNELNTNITNQQLASYLMYPKVFLDLIKFQIEYGDPSILPTALFFYGPEIDYEYNLFIERGKSLIIRYLAKSETNKDGKCSVFFELNGQPRTIEVLDRKFQLKVTKKIKVDQQNSSQVGSPLPGQVSQIFVKNNEIL
;
A
#
# COMPACT_ATOMS: atom_id res chain seq x y z
N THR A 1 -20.64 -15.99 -7.01
CA THR A 1 -21.07 -17.04 -7.98
C THR A 1 -20.67 -16.67 -9.39
N LEU A 2 -20.49 -17.66 -10.29
CA LEU A 2 -20.16 -17.41 -11.70
C LEU A 2 -21.19 -16.48 -12.37
N LYS A 3 -22.47 -16.72 -12.11
CA LYS A 3 -23.57 -15.87 -12.60
C LYS A 3 -23.38 -14.39 -12.26
N TYR A 4 -22.94 -14.08 -11.05
CA TYR A 4 -22.67 -12.68 -10.65
C TYR A 4 -21.64 -11.98 -11.54
N TYR A 5 -20.51 -12.65 -11.84
CA TYR A 5 -19.47 -12.06 -12.67
C TYR A 5 -19.91 -11.88 -14.12
N VAL A 6 -20.67 -12.80 -14.65
CA VAL A 6 -21.23 -12.71 -16.01
C VAL A 6 -22.24 -11.54 -16.11
N GLU A 7 -23.16 -11.45 -15.17
CA GLU A 7 -24.15 -10.35 -15.13
C GLU A 7 -23.46 -9.00 -15.00
N LEU A 8 -22.48 -8.87 -14.10
CA LEU A 8 -21.71 -7.64 -13.95
C LEU A 8 -20.97 -7.26 -15.23
N ALA A 9 -20.34 -8.22 -15.91
CA ALA A 9 -19.63 -7.97 -17.17
C ALA A 9 -20.58 -7.45 -18.27
N LYS A 10 -21.79 -8.03 -18.38
CA LYS A 10 -22.85 -7.58 -19.33
C LYS A 10 -23.32 -6.15 -19.00
N GLU A 11 -23.49 -5.82 -17.72
CA GLU A 11 -23.86 -4.48 -17.30
C GLU A 11 -22.77 -3.46 -17.64
N LEU A 12 -21.50 -3.81 -17.43
CA LEU A 12 -20.35 -2.96 -17.77
C LEU A 12 -20.22 -2.76 -19.29
N GLU A 13 -20.38 -3.81 -20.09
CA GLU A 13 -20.41 -3.70 -21.55
C GLU A 13 -21.52 -2.77 -22.01
N LYS A 14 -22.74 -2.94 -21.49
CA LYS A 14 -23.89 -2.06 -21.77
C LYS A 14 -23.64 -0.61 -21.35
N ALA A 15 -22.88 -0.40 -20.26
CA ALA A 15 -22.49 0.93 -19.79
C ALA A 15 -21.38 1.59 -20.64
N GLY A 16 -20.82 0.88 -21.64
CA GLY A 16 -19.82 1.42 -22.56
C GLY A 16 -18.39 1.12 -22.18
N ALA A 17 -18.11 0.08 -21.39
CA ALA A 17 -16.76 -0.37 -21.14
C ALA A 17 -16.07 -0.81 -22.45
N ASN A 18 -14.76 -0.62 -22.54
CA ASN A 18 -13.96 -1.01 -23.70
C ASN A 18 -13.27 -2.38 -23.51
N ILE A 19 -12.96 -2.73 -22.27
CA ILE A 19 -12.28 -3.96 -21.88
C ILE A 19 -12.86 -4.41 -20.54
N ILE A 20 -13.04 -5.71 -20.34
CA ILE A 20 -13.41 -6.28 -19.04
C ILE A 20 -12.17 -6.87 -18.39
N ALA A 21 -11.77 -6.33 -17.24
CA ALA A 21 -10.64 -6.82 -16.47
C ALA A 21 -11.08 -7.70 -15.30
N ILE A 22 -10.57 -8.92 -15.25
CA ILE A 22 -10.65 -9.82 -14.10
C ILE A 22 -9.48 -9.48 -13.18
N LYS A 23 -9.76 -8.99 -11.98
CA LYS A 23 -8.74 -8.56 -11.02
C LYS A 23 -8.67 -9.48 -9.82
N ASP A 24 -7.81 -10.48 -9.91
CA ASP A 24 -7.54 -11.45 -8.85
C ASP A 24 -6.41 -10.97 -7.93
N MET A 25 -6.75 -10.13 -6.97
CA MET A 25 -5.79 -9.43 -6.10
C MET A 25 -5.04 -10.33 -5.13
N ALA A 26 -5.51 -11.55 -4.90
CA ALA A 26 -4.92 -12.46 -3.93
C ALA A 26 -4.32 -13.72 -4.56
N GLY A 27 -4.47 -13.93 -5.87
CA GLY A 27 -4.02 -15.16 -6.54
C GLY A 27 -4.89 -16.36 -6.19
N LEU A 28 -6.22 -16.15 -6.06
CA LEU A 28 -7.19 -17.21 -5.71
C LEU A 28 -7.72 -17.96 -6.93
N CYS A 29 -7.60 -17.35 -8.10
CA CYS A 29 -8.16 -17.89 -9.33
C CYS A 29 -7.31 -19.09 -9.81
N THR A 30 -7.74 -20.29 -9.45
CA THR A 30 -7.08 -21.53 -9.89
C THR A 30 -7.16 -21.70 -11.41
N PRO A 31 -6.28 -22.51 -12.04
CA PRO A 31 -6.34 -22.78 -13.49
C PRO A 31 -7.71 -23.23 -13.98
N GLN A 32 -8.42 -24.04 -13.19
CA GLN A 32 -9.75 -24.51 -13.54
C GLN A 32 -10.80 -23.39 -13.40
N ALA A 33 -10.70 -22.56 -12.38
CA ALA A 33 -11.62 -21.45 -12.15
C ALA A 33 -11.52 -20.39 -13.27
N ILE A 34 -10.30 -19.99 -13.64
CA ILE A 34 -10.12 -18.99 -14.71
C ILE A 34 -10.57 -19.53 -16.06
N LYS A 35 -10.30 -20.80 -16.37
CA LYS A 35 -10.76 -21.44 -17.59
C LYS A 35 -12.29 -21.39 -17.70
N LEU A 36 -12.99 -21.71 -16.63
CA LEU A 36 -14.45 -21.66 -16.58
C LEU A 36 -14.96 -20.24 -16.76
N LEU A 37 -14.40 -19.30 -16.01
CA LEU A 37 -14.82 -17.89 -16.04
C LEU A 37 -14.64 -17.26 -17.43
N ILE A 38 -13.48 -17.42 -18.06
CA ILE A 38 -13.22 -16.89 -19.41
C ILE A 38 -14.19 -17.50 -20.42
N LYS A 39 -14.41 -18.83 -20.36
CA LYS A 39 -15.34 -19.50 -21.28
C LYS A 39 -16.73 -18.90 -21.18
N GLU A 40 -17.25 -18.72 -19.96
CA GLU A 40 -18.59 -18.16 -19.77
C GLU A 40 -18.67 -16.70 -20.17
N LEU A 41 -17.65 -15.88 -19.87
CA LEU A 41 -17.60 -14.49 -20.32
C LEU A 41 -17.59 -14.40 -21.85
N ARG A 42 -16.80 -15.23 -22.55
CA ARG A 42 -16.75 -15.26 -24.03
C ARG A 42 -18.07 -15.60 -24.68
N ASN A 43 -18.91 -16.36 -24.01
CA ASN A 43 -20.25 -16.69 -24.51
C ASN A 43 -21.24 -15.52 -24.38
N GLU A 44 -20.99 -14.56 -23.50
CA GLU A 44 -21.97 -13.57 -23.07
C GLU A 44 -21.58 -12.12 -23.38
N ILE A 45 -20.29 -11.82 -23.58
CA ILE A 45 -19.78 -10.49 -23.92
C ILE A 45 -18.88 -10.52 -25.16
N SER A 46 -18.84 -9.40 -25.89
CA SER A 46 -18.01 -9.21 -27.07
C SER A 46 -16.68 -8.52 -26.80
N LEU A 47 -16.51 -7.93 -25.62
CA LEU A 47 -15.34 -7.13 -25.25
C LEU A 47 -14.07 -7.97 -25.04
N PRO A 48 -12.89 -7.39 -25.25
CA PRO A 48 -11.64 -7.98 -24.83
C PRO A 48 -11.62 -8.30 -23.33
N ILE A 49 -11.02 -9.43 -22.97
CA ILE A 49 -10.86 -9.88 -21.57
C ILE A 49 -9.42 -9.72 -21.16
N HIS A 50 -9.21 -9.02 -20.05
CA HIS A 50 -7.93 -8.80 -19.42
C HIS A 50 -7.87 -9.58 -18.09
N PHE A 51 -6.81 -10.34 -17.85
CA PHE A 51 -6.62 -11.08 -16.60
C PHE A 51 -5.39 -10.59 -15.83
N HIS A 52 -5.66 -10.09 -14.63
CA HIS A 52 -4.67 -9.69 -13.64
C HIS A 52 -4.74 -10.60 -12.43
N THR A 53 -3.61 -11.17 -11.99
CA THR A 53 -3.51 -12.01 -10.80
C THR A 53 -2.20 -11.78 -10.08
N HIS A 54 -2.14 -12.15 -8.79
CA HIS A 54 -0.92 -12.13 -7.98
C HIS A 54 -0.44 -13.57 -7.71
N ASP A 55 0.87 -13.77 -7.61
CA ASP A 55 1.45 -15.11 -7.42
C ASP A 55 1.61 -15.51 -5.95
N THR A 56 0.78 -14.95 -5.07
CA THR A 56 0.83 -15.19 -3.63
C THR A 56 0.63 -16.66 -3.27
N SER A 57 -0.19 -17.39 -4.05
CA SER A 57 -0.39 -18.83 -3.90
C SER A 57 0.74 -19.67 -4.50
N GLY A 58 1.55 -19.11 -5.39
CA GLY A 58 2.54 -19.83 -6.20
C GLY A 58 1.95 -20.62 -7.37
N THR A 59 0.65 -20.44 -7.69
CA THR A 59 -0.02 -21.16 -8.78
C THR A 59 -0.41 -20.28 -9.96
N SER A 60 -0.14 -18.99 -9.89
CA SER A 60 -0.69 -18.03 -10.85
C SER A 60 -0.07 -18.14 -12.24
N SER A 61 1.16 -18.62 -12.38
CA SER A 61 1.72 -18.97 -13.70
C SER A 61 0.87 -20.03 -14.43
N ALA A 62 0.41 -21.05 -13.71
CA ALA A 62 -0.48 -22.07 -14.27
C ALA A 62 -1.86 -21.48 -14.63
N SER A 63 -2.37 -20.56 -13.81
CA SER A 63 -3.63 -19.86 -14.08
C SER A 63 -3.54 -18.94 -15.30
N ILE A 64 -2.43 -18.20 -15.47
CA ILE A 64 -2.17 -17.40 -16.67
C ILE A 64 -2.13 -18.28 -17.93
N LEU A 65 -1.41 -19.40 -17.89
CA LEU A 65 -1.36 -20.32 -19.03
C LEU A 65 -2.72 -20.93 -19.37
N ALA A 66 -3.54 -21.22 -18.36
CA ALA A 66 -4.92 -21.67 -18.55
C ALA A 66 -5.81 -20.57 -19.15
N ALA A 67 -5.63 -19.32 -18.73
CA ALA A 67 -6.32 -18.15 -19.27
C ALA A 67 -5.99 -17.95 -20.76
N ILE A 68 -4.70 -17.98 -21.13
CA ILE A 68 -4.22 -17.86 -22.51
C ILE A 68 -4.83 -18.95 -23.40
N LYS A 69 -4.83 -20.19 -22.93
CA LYS A 69 -5.45 -21.31 -23.65
C LYS A 69 -6.97 -21.18 -23.80
N SER A 70 -7.61 -20.43 -22.89
CA SER A 70 -9.06 -20.20 -22.90
C SER A 70 -9.47 -18.96 -23.70
N GLY A 71 -8.50 -18.20 -24.27
CA GLY A 71 -8.79 -17.08 -25.14
C GLY A 71 -8.87 -15.74 -24.42
N VAL A 72 -8.14 -15.52 -23.35
CA VAL A 72 -7.92 -14.18 -22.80
C VAL A 72 -7.12 -13.33 -23.79
N ASP A 73 -7.40 -12.03 -23.86
CA ASP A 73 -6.71 -11.14 -24.81
C ASP A 73 -5.49 -10.48 -24.19
N ILE A 74 -5.55 -10.15 -22.90
CA ILE A 74 -4.51 -9.42 -22.18
C ILE A 74 -4.22 -10.13 -20.86
N VAL A 75 -2.94 -10.26 -20.50
CA VAL A 75 -2.49 -10.76 -19.19
C VAL A 75 -1.44 -9.83 -18.60
N ASP A 76 -1.49 -9.63 -17.29
CA ASP A 76 -0.47 -8.87 -16.58
C ASP A 76 0.62 -9.79 -16.05
N LEU A 77 1.86 -9.41 -16.34
CA LEU A 77 3.06 -10.12 -15.93
C LEU A 77 4.09 -9.12 -15.39
N ALA A 78 5.01 -9.58 -14.57
CA ALA A 78 6.09 -8.76 -14.06
C ALA A 78 7.43 -9.10 -14.74
N MET A 79 8.34 -8.13 -14.82
CA MET A 79 9.72 -8.42 -15.21
C MET A 79 10.29 -9.49 -14.30
N ASP A 80 11.10 -10.43 -14.83
CA ASP A 80 11.49 -11.65 -14.12
C ASP A 80 12.10 -11.35 -12.75
N ALA A 81 12.96 -10.34 -12.64
CA ALA A 81 13.56 -9.93 -11.38
C ALA A 81 12.56 -9.36 -10.35
N MET A 82 11.37 -8.92 -10.78
CA MET A 82 10.32 -8.32 -9.94
C MET A 82 9.09 -9.23 -9.80
N SER A 83 9.18 -10.47 -10.27
CA SER A 83 8.06 -11.41 -10.35
C SER A 83 7.90 -12.28 -9.11
N GLY A 84 6.77 -12.97 -9.04
CA GLY A 84 6.46 -13.97 -8.02
C GLY A 84 5.98 -13.39 -6.69
N LEU A 85 5.75 -14.24 -5.71
CA LEU A 85 5.27 -13.88 -4.38
C LEU A 85 4.00 -13.02 -4.44
N THR A 86 4.04 -11.79 -3.91
CA THR A 86 2.90 -10.85 -3.95
C THR A 86 2.86 -9.99 -5.22
N SER A 87 3.78 -10.21 -6.16
CA SER A 87 3.75 -9.62 -7.51
C SER A 87 3.08 -10.58 -8.52
N GLN A 88 3.24 -10.34 -9.81
CA GLN A 88 2.70 -11.15 -10.90
C GLN A 88 3.69 -12.26 -11.30
N PRO A 89 3.25 -13.26 -12.09
CA PRO A 89 4.14 -14.24 -12.69
C PRO A 89 5.21 -13.62 -13.61
N ALA A 90 6.33 -14.32 -13.76
CA ALA A 90 7.48 -13.88 -14.56
C ALA A 90 7.13 -13.80 -16.05
N MET A 91 7.34 -12.64 -16.66
CA MET A 91 7.02 -12.38 -18.07
C MET A 91 7.84 -13.27 -19.01
N GLY A 92 9.15 -13.35 -18.81
CA GLY A 92 10.02 -14.18 -19.65
C GLY A 92 9.64 -15.66 -19.61
N SER A 93 9.24 -16.16 -18.42
CA SER A 93 8.80 -17.55 -18.26
C SER A 93 7.49 -17.84 -19.01
N ILE A 94 6.52 -16.92 -18.97
CA ILE A 94 5.24 -17.10 -19.67
C ILE A 94 5.41 -16.98 -21.18
N ILE A 95 6.22 -16.04 -21.66
CA ILE A 95 6.56 -15.92 -23.10
C ILE A 95 7.21 -17.21 -23.59
N GLY A 96 8.22 -17.72 -22.86
CA GLY A 96 8.89 -18.97 -23.20
C GLY A 96 7.93 -20.18 -23.22
N ALA A 97 7.03 -20.26 -22.25
CA ALA A 97 6.04 -21.35 -22.16
C ALA A 97 4.94 -21.30 -23.24
N THR A 98 4.73 -20.13 -23.85
CA THR A 98 3.74 -19.96 -24.93
C THR A 98 4.37 -19.95 -26.34
N LYS A 99 5.66 -20.11 -26.45
CA LYS A 99 6.38 -20.19 -27.74
C LYS A 99 5.81 -21.31 -28.60
N ASN A 100 5.57 -20.99 -29.87
CA ASN A 100 4.91 -21.87 -30.84
C ASN A 100 3.45 -22.24 -30.54
N HIS A 101 2.83 -21.59 -29.54
CA HIS A 101 1.39 -21.69 -29.30
C HIS A 101 0.63 -20.74 -30.25
N LYS A 102 -0.58 -21.13 -30.68
CA LYS A 102 -1.42 -20.26 -31.54
C LYS A 102 -1.72 -18.88 -30.96
N ASN A 103 -1.66 -18.73 -29.64
CA ASN A 103 -1.85 -17.48 -28.90
C ASN A 103 -0.52 -17.01 -28.29
N GLN A 104 0.59 -17.14 -29.02
CA GLN A 104 1.88 -16.59 -28.57
C GLN A 104 1.88 -15.06 -28.60
N PHE A 105 2.74 -14.47 -27.80
CA PHE A 105 2.90 -13.01 -27.75
C PHE A 105 3.76 -12.53 -28.93
N GLU A 106 3.41 -11.38 -29.51
CA GLU A 106 4.21 -10.67 -30.51
C GLU A 106 5.19 -9.71 -29.82
N ILE A 107 6.02 -10.25 -28.92
CA ILE A 107 7.01 -9.49 -28.16
C ILE A 107 8.40 -10.10 -28.42
N GLU A 108 9.38 -9.26 -28.71
CA GLU A 108 10.77 -9.69 -28.85
C GLU A 108 11.36 -10.12 -27.50
N GLU A 109 11.64 -11.41 -27.34
CA GLU A 109 12.24 -11.99 -26.14
C GLU A 109 13.55 -11.29 -25.72
N ALA A 110 14.35 -10.83 -26.68
CA ALA A 110 15.60 -10.12 -26.40
C ALA A 110 15.39 -8.81 -25.66
N ASN A 111 14.32 -8.06 -25.99
CA ASN A 111 13.99 -6.81 -25.32
C ASN A 111 13.48 -7.07 -23.88
N VAL A 112 12.68 -8.10 -23.68
CA VAL A 112 12.22 -8.52 -22.35
C VAL A 112 13.40 -8.92 -21.48
N ARG A 113 14.34 -9.70 -22.03
CA ARG A 113 15.55 -10.11 -21.31
C ARG A 113 16.43 -8.91 -20.92
N LYS A 114 16.64 -7.97 -21.85
CA LYS A 114 17.39 -6.74 -21.58
C LYS A 114 16.74 -5.92 -20.48
N ALA A 115 15.43 -5.77 -20.50
CA ALA A 115 14.68 -5.07 -19.45
C ALA A 115 14.76 -5.82 -18.11
N SER A 116 14.67 -7.15 -18.10
CA SER A 116 14.80 -7.95 -16.89
C SER A 116 16.17 -7.80 -16.23
N LEU A 117 17.27 -7.79 -17.02
CA LEU A 117 18.61 -7.54 -16.49
C LEU A 117 18.75 -6.14 -15.87
N TYR A 118 18.17 -5.13 -16.51
CA TYR A 118 18.14 -3.78 -15.93
C TYR A 118 17.42 -3.77 -14.57
N TRP A 119 16.25 -4.40 -14.49
CA TRP A 119 15.48 -4.46 -13.24
C TRP A 119 16.15 -5.32 -12.18
N GLU A 120 16.92 -6.32 -12.54
CA GLU A 120 17.74 -7.10 -11.60
C GLU A 120 18.79 -6.22 -10.91
N GLU A 121 19.47 -5.35 -11.65
CA GLU A 121 20.41 -4.38 -11.07
C GLU A 121 19.70 -3.33 -10.21
N VAL A 122 18.59 -2.78 -10.69
CA VAL A 122 17.80 -1.80 -9.92
C VAL A 122 17.30 -2.38 -8.61
N ARG A 123 16.84 -3.65 -8.60
CA ARG A 123 16.32 -4.32 -7.41
C ARG A 123 17.31 -4.39 -6.27
N LYS A 124 18.61 -4.47 -6.54
CA LYS A 124 19.66 -4.48 -5.53
C LYS A 124 19.59 -3.25 -4.61
N ASN A 125 19.19 -2.09 -5.14
CA ASN A 125 19.04 -0.87 -4.37
C ASN A 125 17.84 -0.91 -3.39
N TYR A 126 16.93 -1.86 -3.52
CA TYR A 126 15.71 -1.97 -2.72
C TYR A 126 15.69 -3.17 -1.79
N THR A 127 16.80 -3.92 -1.68
CA THR A 127 16.90 -5.14 -0.85
C THR A 127 16.48 -4.93 0.60
N SER A 128 16.79 -3.76 1.19
CA SER A 128 16.41 -3.43 2.56
C SER A 128 14.90 -3.21 2.76
N PHE A 129 14.16 -3.06 1.68
CA PHE A 129 12.72 -2.83 1.68
C PHE A 129 11.93 -4.09 1.27
N GLU A 130 12.62 -5.16 0.92
CA GLU A 130 11.96 -6.42 0.56
C GLU A 130 11.36 -7.08 1.79
N SER A 131 10.20 -7.70 1.61
CA SER A 131 9.60 -8.51 2.66
C SER A 131 10.41 -9.80 2.86
N ASP A 132 10.32 -10.38 4.06
CA ASP A 132 10.93 -11.67 4.38
C ASP A 132 10.18 -12.89 3.82
N PHE A 133 9.17 -12.68 3.00
CA PHE A 133 8.37 -13.71 2.35
C PHE A 133 9.20 -14.42 1.27
N LYS A 134 9.42 -15.74 1.40
CA LYS A 134 10.36 -16.50 0.57
C LYS A 134 9.70 -17.39 -0.47
N GLY A 135 8.40 -17.64 -0.39
CA GLY A 135 7.70 -18.51 -1.31
C GLY A 135 6.20 -18.28 -1.29
N GLY A 136 5.49 -18.73 -2.31
CA GLY A 136 4.04 -18.77 -2.32
C GLY A 136 3.48 -19.65 -1.20
N SER A 137 2.28 -19.34 -0.72
CA SER A 137 1.62 -20.09 0.35
C SER A 137 0.18 -20.41 -0.01
N SER A 138 -0.22 -21.66 0.17
CA SER A 138 -1.63 -22.07 0.06
C SER A 138 -2.53 -21.46 1.13
N ASP A 139 -1.97 -20.89 2.20
CA ASP A 139 -2.72 -20.18 3.24
C ASP A 139 -3.53 -19.00 2.67
N VAL A 140 -3.12 -18.47 1.51
CA VAL A 140 -3.89 -17.43 0.81
C VAL A 140 -5.31 -17.86 0.50
N TYR A 141 -5.55 -19.15 0.24
CA TYR A 141 -6.90 -19.68 0.00
C TYR A 141 -7.78 -19.66 1.26
N LEU A 142 -7.19 -19.58 2.45
CA LEU A 142 -7.89 -19.45 3.73
C LEU A 142 -8.17 -18.01 4.08
N HIS A 143 -7.14 -17.15 4.05
CA HIS A 143 -7.27 -15.75 4.47
C HIS A 143 -7.68 -14.79 3.34
N GLN A 144 -7.39 -15.12 2.08
CA GLN A 144 -7.76 -14.35 0.89
C GLN A 144 -7.26 -12.89 0.90
N MET A 145 -6.13 -12.62 1.56
CA MET A 145 -5.55 -11.28 1.57
C MET A 145 -5.01 -10.93 0.18
N PRO A 146 -5.32 -9.74 -0.36
CA PRO A 146 -4.64 -9.21 -1.53
C PRO A 146 -3.12 -9.15 -1.34
N GLY A 147 -2.34 -9.39 -2.41
CA GLY A 147 -0.88 -9.48 -2.33
C GLY A 147 -0.24 -8.24 -1.67
N GLY A 148 -0.61 -7.03 -2.11
CA GLY A 148 -0.10 -5.79 -1.50
C GLY A 148 -0.54 -5.61 -0.05
N GLN A 149 -1.78 -6.02 0.30
CA GLN A 149 -2.24 -5.96 1.69
C GLN A 149 -1.52 -6.98 2.57
N PHE A 150 -1.18 -8.14 2.05
CA PHE A 150 -0.45 -9.17 2.80
C PHE A 150 0.89 -8.64 3.33
N THR A 151 1.71 -8.03 2.47
CA THR A 151 3.00 -7.46 2.87
C THR A 151 2.83 -6.28 3.81
N ASN A 152 1.94 -5.35 3.51
CA ASN A 152 1.69 -4.17 4.35
C ASN A 152 1.16 -4.55 5.74
N LEU A 153 0.22 -5.47 5.82
CA LEU A 153 -0.36 -5.92 7.10
C LEU A 153 0.68 -6.62 7.96
N LYS A 154 1.61 -7.36 7.33
CA LYS A 154 2.72 -8.03 8.04
C LYS A 154 3.65 -7.02 8.69
N GLU A 155 4.01 -5.94 7.98
CA GLU A 155 4.84 -4.88 8.54
C GLU A 155 4.09 -4.06 9.61
N GLN A 156 2.80 -3.80 9.42
CA GLN A 156 1.97 -3.15 10.45
C GLN A 156 1.89 -4.00 11.72
N ALA A 157 1.62 -5.31 11.59
CA ALA A 157 1.60 -6.23 12.73
C ALA A 157 2.94 -6.23 13.47
N ARG A 158 4.06 -6.26 12.74
CA ARG A 158 5.41 -6.19 13.31
C ARG A 158 5.65 -4.88 14.06
N SER A 159 5.24 -3.75 13.51
CA SER A 159 5.37 -2.43 14.15
C SER A 159 4.55 -2.31 15.45
N MET A 160 3.47 -3.07 15.57
CA MET A 160 2.64 -3.18 16.77
C MET A 160 3.17 -4.19 17.81
N GLY A 161 4.34 -4.82 17.54
CA GLY A 161 4.90 -5.84 18.43
C GLY A 161 4.24 -7.22 18.30
N ILE A 162 3.42 -7.44 17.28
CA ILE A 162 2.88 -8.75 16.94
C ILE A 162 3.97 -9.50 16.17
N GLY A 163 4.71 -10.36 16.88
CA GLY A 163 5.84 -11.10 16.29
C GLY A 163 5.40 -12.02 15.15
N THR A 164 6.37 -12.41 14.32
CA THR A 164 6.16 -13.30 13.15
C THR A 164 5.55 -14.65 13.52
N ASN A 165 5.80 -15.13 14.72
CA ASN A 165 5.19 -16.36 15.28
C ASN A 165 3.67 -16.25 15.49
N LYS A 166 3.10 -15.04 15.50
CA LYS A 166 1.66 -14.79 15.62
C LYS A 166 0.98 -14.48 14.29
N TRP A 167 1.72 -14.57 13.17
CA TRP A 167 1.18 -14.25 11.84
C TRP A 167 -0.02 -15.11 11.47
N SER A 168 0.00 -16.41 11.78
CA SER A 168 -1.14 -17.30 11.53
C SER A 168 -2.41 -16.82 12.23
N LYS A 169 -2.28 -16.26 13.44
CA LYS A 169 -3.42 -15.66 14.16
C LYS A 169 -3.94 -14.41 13.43
N VAL A 170 -3.04 -13.57 12.90
CA VAL A 170 -3.45 -12.40 12.09
C VAL A 170 -4.23 -12.86 10.84
N ALA A 171 -3.74 -13.86 10.13
CA ALA A 171 -4.38 -14.42 8.94
C ALA A 171 -5.77 -15.01 9.24
N THR A 172 -5.89 -15.77 10.32
CA THR A 172 -7.18 -16.33 10.77
C THR A 172 -8.16 -15.23 11.15
N THR A 173 -7.72 -14.26 11.96
CA THR A 173 -8.58 -13.13 12.37
C THR A 173 -9.01 -12.29 11.16
N TYR A 174 -8.13 -12.08 10.17
CA TYR A 174 -8.50 -11.41 8.93
C TYR A 174 -9.64 -12.13 8.19
N ALA A 175 -9.57 -13.45 8.06
CA ALA A 175 -10.63 -14.26 7.46
C ALA A 175 -11.95 -14.16 8.25
N GLU A 176 -11.87 -14.20 9.59
CA GLU A 176 -13.04 -14.04 10.47
C GLU A 176 -13.69 -12.67 10.31
N VAL A 177 -12.89 -11.60 10.26
CA VAL A 177 -13.38 -10.23 10.03
C VAL A 177 -14.07 -10.13 8.68
N ASN A 178 -13.49 -10.70 7.61
CA ASN A 178 -14.13 -10.69 6.31
C ASN A 178 -15.53 -11.34 6.33
N LYS A 179 -15.66 -12.50 6.97
CA LYS A 179 -16.95 -13.16 7.14
C LYS A 179 -17.92 -12.31 7.96
N MET A 180 -17.43 -11.70 9.05
CA MET A 180 -18.23 -10.83 9.91
C MET A 180 -18.72 -9.58 9.17
N PHE A 181 -17.97 -9.08 8.19
CA PHE A 181 -18.33 -7.93 7.35
C PHE A 181 -19.27 -8.29 6.19
N GLY A 182 -19.63 -9.57 6.02
CA GLY A 182 -20.52 -10.03 4.96
C GLY A 182 -19.83 -10.62 3.75
N ASP A 183 -18.60 -11.14 3.92
CA ASP A 183 -17.76 -11.71 2.86
C ASP A 183 -17.56 -10.75 1.67
N ILE A 184 -17.08 -9.57 1.99
CA ILE A 184 -16.92 -8.47 1.03
C ILE A 184 -15.81 -8.73 0.02
N VAL A 185 -15.89 -8.08 -1.14
CA VAL A 185 -14.80 -8.03 -2.12
C VAL A 185 -13.63 -7.25 -1.52
N LYS A 186 -12.47 -7.90 -1.46
CA LYS A 186 -11.24 -7.36 -0.90
C LYS A 186 -10.34 -6.78 -1.99
N VAL A 187 -10.51 -5.50 -2.23
CA VAL A 187 -9.64 -4.70 -3.11
C VAL A 187 -9.38 -3.38 -2.41
N THR A 188 -8.25 -2.73 -2.69
CA THR A 188 -7.96 -1.42 -2.10
C THR A 188 -9.09 -0.42 -2.37
N PRO A 189 -9.70 0.24 -1.36
CA PRO A 189 -9.28 0.29 0.06
C PRO A 189 -9.99 -0.70 1.01
N SER A 190 -10.99 -1.49 0.58
CA SER A 190 -11.76 -2.38 1.45
C SER A 190 -10.89 -3.44 2.15
N SER A 191 -9.86 -3.95 1.50
CA SER A 191 -8.91 -4.88 2.11
C SER A 191 -8.17 -4.28 3.31
N LYS A 192 -7.89 -2.97 3.28
CA LYS A 192 -7.28 -2.25 4.41
C LYS A 192 -8.23 -2.22 5.60
N VAL A 193 -9.52 -1.97 5.37
CA VAL A 193 -10.53 -1.94 6.44
C VAL A 193 -10.59 -3.28 7.19
N VAL A 194 -10.57 -4.40 6.45
CA VAL A 194 -10.52 -5.75 7.04
C VAL A 194 -9.23 -5.94 7.85
N GLY A 195 -8.09 -5.48 7.33
CA GLY A 195 -6.80 -5.55 8.00
C GLY A 195 -6.76 -4.71 9.28
N ASP A 196 -7.22 -3.47 9.23
CA ASP A 196 -7.27 -2.57 10.40
C ASP A 196 -8.13 -3.17 11.53
N MET A 197 -9.28 -3.74 11.17
CA MET A 197 -10.15 -4.41 12.14
C MET A 197 -9.52 -5.68 12.71
N ALA A 198 -8.83 -6.48 11.90
CA ALA A 198 -8.14 -7.68 12.37
C ALA A 198 -7.03 -7.34 13.37
N LEU A 199 -6.20 -6.33 13.06
CA LEU A 199 -5.16 -5.85 13.98
C LEU A 199 -5.75 -5.24 15.26
N PHE A 200 -6.85 -4.49 15.13
CA PHE A 200 -7.56 -3.93 16.28
C PHE A 200 -8.08 -5.03 17.22
N MET A 201 -8.71 -6.07 16.68
CA MET A 201 -9.18 -7.21 17.47
C MET A 201 -8.03 -7.90 18.21
N LEU A 202 -6.90 -8.12 17.53
CA LEU A 202 -5.73 -8.76 18.12
C LEU A 202 -5.04 -7.89 19.19
N ALA A 203 -4.99 -6.58 18.97
CA ALA A 203 -4.38 -5.65 19.92
C ALA A 203 -5.18 -5.53 21.22
N ASN A 204 -6.50 -5.73 21.16
CA ASN A 204 -7.41 -5.62 22.29
C ASN A 204 -7.92 -6.99 22.80
N ASP A 205 -7.39 -8.08 22.26
CA ASP A 205 -7.80 -9.46 22.59
C ASP A 205 -9.31 -9.72 22.42
N PHE A 206 -9.91 -9.13 21.38
CA PHE A 206 -11.32 -9.33 21.04
C PHE A 206 -11.51 -10.51 20.11
N SER A 207 -12.52 -11.33 20.40
CA SER A 207 -13.05 -12.34 19.48
C SER A 207 -14.17 -11.75 18.59
N SER A 208 -14.52 -12.45 17.52
CA SER A 208 -15.67 -12.10 16.68
C SER A 208 -16.99 -12.05 17.47
N LYS A 209 -17.11 -12.84 18.55
CA LYS A 209 -18.28 -12.81 19.45
C LYS A 209 -18.31 -11.52 20.26
N ASP A 210 -17.16 -11.05 20.78
CA ASP A 210 -17.06 -9.79 21.49
C ASP A 210 -17.45 -8.61 20.62
N VAL A 211 -16.98 -8.62 19.37
CA VAL A 211 -17.29 -7.56 18.40
C VAL A 211 -18.78 -7.51 18.07
N GLN A 212 -19.44 -8.66 18.00
CA GLN A 212 -20.86 -8.75 17.67
C GLN A 212 -21.77 -8.62 18.88
N ASP A 213 -21.25 -8.71 20.12
CA ASP A 213 -22.06 -8.57 21.34
C ASP A 213 -22.58 -7.12 21.47
N PRO A 214 -23.91 -6.88 21.41
CA PRO A 214 -24.47 -5.54 21.49
C PRO A 214 -24.23 -4.85 22.85
N LYS A 215 -23.90 -5.60 23.89
CA LYS A 215 -23.66 -5.07 25.23
C LYS A 215 -22.23 -4.60 25.45
N LYS A 216 -21.30 -5.03 24.59
CA LYS A 216 -19.88 -4.67 24.71
C LYS A 216 -19.62 -3.37 23.95
N GLU A 217 -19.29 -2.32 24.66
CA GLU A 217 -18.85 -1.06 24.04
C GLU A 217 -17.48 -1.21 23.39
N ILE A 218 -17.36 -0.79 22.15
CA ILE A 218 -16.13 -0.88 21.35
C ILE A 218 -15.93 0.42 20.60
N LEU A 219 -14.76 1.03 20.76
CA LEU A 219 -14.30 2.15 19.93
C LEU A 219 -13.68 1.59 18.65
N PHE A 220 -14.48 1.54 17.60
CA PHE A 220 -14.03 1.00 16.32
C PHE A 220 -12.99 1.90 15.64
N PRO A 221 -12.03 1.34 14.87
CA PRO A 221 -11.16 2.13 14.01
C PRO A 221 -11.95 3.00 13.03
N GLN A 222 -11.46 4.21 12.76
CA GLN A 222 -12.15 5.16 11.86
C GLN A 222 -12.40 4.57 10.48
N SER A 223 -11.46 3.83 9.91
CA SER A 223 -11.64 3.16 8.62
C SER A 223 -12.81 2.16 8.59
N VAL A 224 -13.10 1.52 9.72
CA VAL A 224 -14.25 0.62 9.88
C VAL A 224 -15.55 1.41 9.96
N ILE A 225 -15.56 2.52 10.70
CA ILE A 225 -16.72 3.43 10.78
C ILE A 225 -17.04 3.99 9.39
N ASP A 226 -16.06 4.50 8.67
CA ASP A 226 -16.21 5.07 7.33
C ASP A 226 -16.73 4.03 6.32
N PHE A 227 -16.25 2.79 6.43
CA PHE A 227 -16.72 1.69 5.60
C PHE A 227 -18.20 1.39 5.85
N PHE A 228 -18.60 1.20 7.11
CA PHE A 228 -20.01 0.91 7.46
C PHE A 228 -20.93 2.10 7.27
N LYS A 229 -20.41 3.33 7.30
CA LYS A 229 -21.13 4.54 6.90
C LYS A 229 -21.44 4.57 5.40
N GLY A 230 -20.67 3.84 4.57
CA GLY A 230 -20.86 3.74 3.14
C GLY A 230 -19.96 4.67 2.32
N GLU A 231 -18.88 5.21 2.89
CA GLU A 231 -17.93 6.10 2.17
C GLU A 231 -17.18 5.38 1.03
N LEU A 232 -17.07 4.06 1.12
CA LEU A 232 -16.53 3.19 0.07
C LEU A 232 -17.61 2.57 -0.83
N GLY A 233 -18.83 3.03 -0.73
CA GLY A 233 -20.01 2.41 -1.34
C GLY A 233 -20.61 1.30 -0.45
N THR A 234 -21.64 0.64 -0.98
CA THR A 234 -22.37 -0.41 -0.26
C THR A 234 -22.12 -1.75 -0.95
N PRO A 235 -21.78 -2.83 -0.21
CA PRO A 235 -21.70 -4.18 -0.78
C PRO A 235 -23.03 -4.59 -1.45
N LYS A 236 -22.95 -5.46 -2.45
CA LYS A 236 -24.14 -5.89 -3.21
C LYS A 236 -25.27 -6.43 -2.32
N GLU A 237 -24.94 -7.21 -1.31
CA GLU A 237 -25.89 -7.80 -0.34
C GLU A 237 -26.21 -6.85 0.83
N GLY A 238 -25.67 -5.62 0.80
CA GLY A 238 -25.73 -4.68 1.92
C GLY A 238 -24.75 -5.01 3.04
N PHE A 239 -24.77 -4.20 4.08
CA PHE A 239 -24.00 -4.45 5.30
C PHE A 239 -24.77 -5.36 6.26
N PRO A 240 -24.08 -6.19 7.10
CA PRO A 240 -24.70 -6.89 8.21
C PRO A 240 -25.34 -5.88 9.19
N LYS A 241 -26.67 -5.83 9.23
CA LYS A 241 -27.45 -4.75 9.86
C LYS A 241 -27.11 -4.51 11.32
N GLU A 242 -27.01 -5.57 12.11
CA GLU A 242 -26.73 -5.47 13.56
C GLU A 242 -25.31 -4.92 13.81
N LEU A 243 -24.33 -5.39 13.01
CA LEU A 243 -22.96 -4.90 13.11
C LEU A 243 -22.87 -3.45 12.65
N GLN A 244 -23.52 -3.10 11.52
CA GLN A 244 -23.57 -1.72 11.03
C GLN A 244 -24.15 -0.77 12.08
N LYS A 245 -25.27 -1.14 12.70
CA LYS A 245 -25.88 -0.36 13.77
C LYS A 245 -24.95 -0.17 14.97
N LYS A 246 -24.24 -1.22 15.35
CA LYS A 246 -23.27 -1.16 16.46
C LYS A 246 -22.08 -0.28 16.14
N VAL A 247 -21.50 -0.41 14.95
CA VAL A 247 -20.33 0.39 14.50
C VAL A 247 -20.69 1.87 14.37
N LEU A 248 -21.85 2.18 13.84
CA LEU A 248 -22.24 3.55 13.55
C LEU A 248 -22.86 4.27 14.77
N GLY A 249 -23.48 3.54 15.70
CA GLY A 249 -24.20 4.17 16.81
C GLY A 249 -25.24 5.18 16.29
N ASN A 250 -24.99 6.46 16.53
CA ASN A 250 -25.84 7.56 16.10
C ASN A 250 -25.49 8.13 14.71
N ILE A 251 -24.42 7.64 14.06
CA ILE A 251 -23.98 8.13 12.75
C ILE A 251 -24.95 7.62 11.69
N LYS A 252 -25.43 8.52 10.83
CA LYS A 252 -26.33 8.16 9.72
C LYS A 252 -25.51 7.59 8.54
N PRO A 253 -25.92 6.43 7.97
CA PRO A 253 -25.29 5.90 6.78
C PRO A 253 -25.55 6.78 5.55
N ILE A 254 -24.62 6.72 4.60
CA ILE A 254 -24.73 7.37 3.29
C ILE A 254 -25.49 6.42 2.36
N ASN A 255 -26.61 6.90 1.81
CA ASN A 255 -27.47 6.11 0.90
C ASN A 255 -27.37 6.56 -0.56
N VAL A 256 -26.45 7.46 -0.86
CA VAL A 256 -26.18 8.00 -2.20
C VAL A 256 -24.70 7.82 -2.53
N ARG A 257 -24.31 8.04 -3.77
CA ARG A 257 -22.90 8.01 -4.15
C ARG A 257 -22.11 9.04 -3.31
N PRO A 258 -21.09 8.66 -2.54
CA PRO A 258 -20.38 9.57 -1.63
C PRO A 258 -19.86 10.83 -2.33
N GLY A 259 -19.25 10.68 -3.52
CA GLY A 259 -18.75 11.81 -4.30
C GLY A 259 -19.81 12.83 -4.75
N SER A 260 -21.11 12.51 -4.68
CA SER A 260 -22.18 13.45 -5.03
C SER A 260 -22.54 14.42 -3.89
N ILE A 261 -22.08 14.14 -2.66
CA ILE A 261 -22.38 14.95 -1.48
C ILE A 261 -21.14 15.65 -0.90
N ILE A 262 -19.96 15.33 -1.42
CA ILE A 262 -18.73 16.02 -1.02
C ILE A 262 -18.74 17.43 -1.64
N PRO A 263 -18.54 18.50 -0.84
CA PRO A 263 -18.48 19.85 -1.37
C PRO A 263 -17.30 20.02 -2.32
N SER A 264 -17.46 20.88 -3.32
CA SER A 264 -16.39 21.24 -4.23
C SER A 264 -15.26 21.93 -3.47
N VAL A 265 -14.02 21.58 -3.81
CA VAL A 265 -12.83 22.25 -3.26
C VAL A 265 -12.59 23.54 -4.05
N ASP A 266 -12.41 24.64 -3.36
CA ASP A 266 -11.91 25.89 -3.93
C ASP A 266 -10.38 25.77 -4.08
N LEU A 267 -9.95 25.48 -5.29
CA LEU A 267 -8.54 25.19 -5.59
C LEU A 267 -7.63 26.42 -5.38
N GLU A 268 -8.12 27.62 -5.66
CA GLU A 268 -7.28 28.84 -5.49
C GLU A 268 -7.13 29.17 -4.01
N ASN A 269 -8.19 29.09 -3.22
CA ASN A 269 -8.12 29.30 -1.78
C ASN A 269 -7.20 28.26 -1.10
N GLU A 270 -7.28 26.99 -1.50
CA GLU A 270 -6.38 25.95 -0.96
C GLU A 270 -4.94 26.17 -1.39
N ARG A 271 -4.70 26.65 -2.60
CA ARG A 271 -3.36 27.04 -3.08
C ARG A 271 -2.79 28.18 -2.25
N GLU A 272 -3.55 29.25 -2.05
CA GLU A 272 -3.13 30.41 -1.26
C GLU A 272 -2.79 30.03 0.19
N LYS A 273 -3.63 29.21 0.83
CA LYS A 273 -3.36 28.71 2.17
C LYS A 273 -2.04 27.94 2.23
N LEU A 274 -1.83 27.03 1.27
CA LEU A 274 -0.63 26.20 1.22
C LEU A 274 0.63 27.01 0.91
N GLN A 275 0.55 28.00 0.01
CA GLN A 275 1.65 28.93 -0.28
C GLN A 275 2.03 29.75 0.95
N ASN A 276 1.04 30.24 1.69
CA ASN A 276 1.27 30.99 2.93
C ASN A 276 1.88 30.11 4.03
N GLU A 277 1.42 28.86 4.19
CA GLU A 277 1.96 27.92 5.17
C GLU A 277 3.42 27.55 4.89
N LEU A 278 3.75 27.29 3.63
CA LEU A 278 5.06 26.80 3.22
C LEU A 278 6.01 27.90 2.77
N ASN A 279 5.52 29.13 2.64
CA ASN A 279 6.27 30.28 2.11
C ASN A 279 6.97 29.95 0.77
N THR A 280 6.26 29.26 -0.13
CA THR A 280 6.78 28.82 -1.44
C THR A 280 5.68 28.84 -2.48
N ASN A 281 6.06 28.96 -3.75
CA ASN A 281 5.10 28.91 -4.84
C ASN A 281 4.65 27.46 -5.10
N ILE A 282 3.35 27.23 -5.28
CA ILE A 282 2.74 25.90 -5.44
C ILE A 282 2.21 25.72 -6.86
N THR A 283 2.78 24.76 -7.57
CA THR A 283 2.32 24.37 -8.91
C THR A 283 0.98 23.61 -8.86
N ASN A 284 0.29 23.49 -10.00
CA ASN A 284 -0.94 22.70 -10.10
C ASN A 284 -0.73 21.23 -9.71
N GLN A 285 0.41 20.65 -10.10
CA GLN A 285 0.75 19.27 -9.75
C GLN A 285 0.98 19.10 -8.26
N GLN A 286 1.66 20.05 -7.62
CA GLN A 286 1.89 20.05 -6.18
C GLN A 286 0.57 20.22 -5.40
N LEU A 287 -0.32 21.12 -5.84
CA LEU A 287 -1.64 21.28 -5.25
C LEU A 287 -2.47 19.99 -5.37
N ALA A 288 -2.48 19.36 -6.53
CA ALA A 288 -3.15 18.07 -6.72
C ALA A 288 -2.59 16.98 -5.80
N SER A 289 -1.26 16.90 -5.66
CA SER A 289 -0.60 15.97 -4.75
C SER A 289 -0.96 16.24 -3.28
N TYR A 290 -1.02 17.51 -2.88
CA TYR A 290 -1.44 17.91 -1.54
C TYR A 290 -2.89 17.51 -1.27
N LEU A 291 -3.81 17.78 -2.18
CA LEU A 291 -5.23 17.45 -1.99
C LEU A 291 -5.47 15.93 -1.92
N MET A 292 -4.70 15.14 -2.64
CA MET A 292 -4.78 13.67 -2.59
C MET A 292 -4.10 13.06 -1.37
N TYR A 293 -2.94 13.61 -0.96
CA TYR A 293 -2.08 13.04 0.09
C TYR A 293 -1.45 14.15 0.95
N PRO A 294 -2.24 14.89 1.76
CA PRO A 294 -1.78 16.10 2.44
C PRO A 294 -0.52 15.87 3.27
N LYS A 295 -0.55 14.83 4.13
CA LYS A 295 0.58 14.55 5.02
C LYS A 295 1.85 14.18 4.27
N VAL A 296 1.75 13.30 3.27
CA VAL A 296 2.91 12.82 2.49
C VAL A 296 3.52 13.98 1.72
N PHE A 297 2.69 14.84 1.13
CA PHE A 297 3.14 16.03 0.43
C PHE A 297 3.87 17.01 1.36
N LEU A 298 3.28 17.32 2.52
CA LEU A 298 3.88 18.25 3.50
C LEU A 298 5.21 17.71 4.04
N ASP A 299 5.29 16.41 4.32
CA ASP A 299 6.53 15.77 4.78
C ASP A 299 7.64 15.88 3.71
N LEU A 300 7.29 15.66 2.42
CA LEU A 300 8.23 15.83 1.30
C LEU A 300 8.71 17.26 1.15
N ILE A 301 7.80 18.23 1.14
CA ILE A 301 8.18 19.66 0.97
C ILE A 301 9.03 20.14 2.13
N LYS A 302 8.70 19.79 3.37
CA LYS A 302 9.54 20.12 4.54
C LYS A 302 10.93 19.52 4.42
N PHE A 303 11.03 18.27 3.96
CA PHE A 303 12.32 17.64 3.69
C PHE A 303 13.11 18.40 2.61
N GLN A 304 12.47 18.78 1.51
CA GLN A 304 13.11 19.53 0.43
C GLN A 304 13.55 20.95 0.86
N ILE A 305 12.78 21.61 1.70
CA ILE A 305 13.17 22.93 2.27
C ILE A 305 14.40 22.77 3.17
N GLU A 306 14.46 21.71 3.97
CA GLU A 306 15.57 21.49 4.92
C GLU A 306 16.85 20.99 4.23
N TYR A 307 16.75 20.08 3.26
CA TYR A 307 17.88 19.37 2.68
C TYR A 307 18.11 19.63 1.19
N GLY A 308 17.23 20.34 0.51
CA GLY A 308 17.24 20.49 -0.94
C GLY A 308 16.52 19.35 -1.66
N ASP A 309 16.57 19.35 -3.00
CA ASP A 309 15.95 18.33 -3.83
C ASP A 309 16.80 17.05 -3.86
N PRO A 310 16.33 15.93 -3.27
CA PRO A 310 17.08 14.69 -3.24
C PRO A 310 17.08 13.93 -4.58
N SER A 311 16.32 14.37 -5.57
CA SER A 311 16.21 13.68 -6.88
C SER A 311 17.53 13.65 -7.67
N ILE A 312 18.48 14.53 -7.32
CA ILE A 312 19.84 14.54 -7.88
C ILE A 312 20.73 13.41 -7.36
N LEU A 313 20.33 12.76 -6.25
CA LEU A 313 21.16 11.72 -5.63
C LEU A 313 20.89 10.35 -6.30
N PRO A 314 21.94 9.55 -6.54
CA PRO A 314 21.76 8.13 -6.88
C PRO A 314 20.94 7.39 -5.82
N THR A 315 20.10 6.47 -6.24
CA THR A 315 19.17 5.74 -5.35
C THR A 315 19.88 5.09 -4.15
N ALA A 316 21.00 4.42 -4.37
CA ALA A 316 21.78 3.81 -3.29
C ALA A 316 22.33 4.86 -2.30
N LEU A 317 22.84 5.97 -2.81
CA LEU A 317 23.33 7.06 -1.97
C LEU A 317 22.21 7.67 -1.10
N PHE A 318 21.02 7.85 -1.67
CA PHE A 318 19.86 8.36 -0.93
C PHE A 318 19.43 7.43 0.21
N PHE A 319 19.38 6.09 -0.03
CA PHE A 319 18.87 5.15 0.96
C PHE A 319 19.92 4.74 2.01
N TYR A 320 21.16 4.54 1.59
CA TYR A 320 22.19 3.91 2.44
C TYR A 320 23.29 4.89 2.89
N GLY A 321 23.28 6.10 2.33
CA GLY A 321 24.32 7.08 2.55
C GLY A 321 25.59 6.79 1.73
N PRO A 322 26.60 7.65 1.84
CA PRO A 322 27.85 7.53 1.10
C PRO A 322 28.74 6.42 1.66
N GLU A 323 29.39 5.68 0.77
CA GLU A 323 30.49 4.77 1.11
C GLU A 323 31.79 5.55 1.35
N ILE A 324 32.63 5.06 2.28
CA ILE A 324 33.91 5.70 2.59
C ILE A 324 34.83 5.60 1.36
N ASP A 325 35.49 6.70 1.02
CA ASP A 325 36.44 6.85 -0.08
C ASP A 325 35.87 6.60 -1.49
N TYR A 326 34.55 6.46 -1.63
CA TYR A 326 33.90 6.33 -2.94
C TYR A 326 33.56 7.72 -3.52
N GLU A 327 33.83 7.94 -4.79
CA GLU A 327 33.55 9.20 -5.50
C GLU A 327 32.16 9.18 -6.15
N TYR A 328 31.30 10.09 -5.73
CA TYR A 328 29.99 10.33 -6.32
C TYR A 328 30.04 11.55 -7.24
N ASN A 329 29.71 11.36 -8.51
CA ASN A 329 29.55 12.47 -9.47
C ASN A 329 28.07 12.88 -9.52
N LEU A 330 27.73 14.02 -8.93
CA LEU A 330 26.37 14.52 -8.83
C LEU A 330 26.14 15.64 -9.87
N PHE A 331 25.13 15.46 -10.72
CA PHE A 331 24.69 16.47 -11.67
C PHE A 331 23.65 17.37 -11.03
N ILE A 332 24.04 18.62 -10.73
CA ILE A 332 23.16 19.59 -10.06
C ILE A 332 22.27 20.30 -11.07
N GLU A 333 22.85 20.72 -12.17
CA GLU A 333 22.17 21.37 -13.29
C GLU A 333 22.97 21.19 -14.58
N ARG A 334 22.38 21.58 -15.71
CA ARG A 334 23.04 21.43 -17.02
C ARG A 334 24.42 22.10 -17.04
N GLY A 335 25.47 21.32 -17.29
CA GLY A 335 26.85 21.78 -17.32
C GLY A 335 27.51 21.96 -15.94
N LYS A 336 26.83 21.57 -14.84
CA LYS A 336 27.39 21.70 -13.50
C LYS A 336 27.30 20.36 -12.76
N SER A 337 28.44 19.80 -12.44
CA SER A 337 28.58 18.58 -11.63
C SER A 337 29.47 18.83 -10.42
N LEU A 338 29.24 18.04 -9.37
CA LEU A 338 30.07 18.00 -8.18
C LEU A 338 30.59 16.60 -7.98
N ILE A 339 31.89 16.46 -7.72
CA ILE A 339 32.50 15.22 -7.26
C ILE A 339 32.57 15.29 -5.74
N ILE A 340 31.89 14.36 -5.08
CA ILE A 340 31.83 14.27 -3.62
C ILE A 340 32.45 12.94 -3.19
N ARG A 341 33.38 12.98 -2.23
CA ARG A 341 33.97 11.82 -1.59
C ARG A 341 33.81 11.92 -0.08
N TYR A 342 33.11 10.96 0.52
CA TYR A 342 32.95 10.88 1.96
C TYR A 342 34.16 10.24 2.59
N LEU A 343 34.74 10.90 3.63
CA LEU A 343 35.98 10.48 4.26
C LEU A 343 35.73 9.81 5.61
N ALA A 344 35.00 10.51 6.50
CA ALA A 344 34.79 10.04 7.85
C ALA A 344 33.65 10.79 8.57
N LYS A 345 33.22 10.24 9.69
CA LYS A 345 32.32 10.89 10.65
C LYS A 345 32.98 10.82 12.04
N SER A 346 32.98 11.91 12.79
CA SER A 346 33.43 11.93 14.18
C SER A 346 32.47 11.20 15.11
N GLU A 347 32.91 10.91 16.32
CA GLU A 347 32.00 10.52 17.39
C GLU A 347 31.02 11.67 17.72
N THR A 348 29.85 11.30 18.22
CA THR A 348 28.82 12.27 18.61
C THR A 348 29.22 12.92 19.94
N ASN A 349 29.27 14.25 19.98
CA ASN A 349 29.58 15.01 21.17
C ASN A 349 28.41 15.04 22.18
N LYS A 350 28.62 15.70 23.33
CA LYS A 350 27.62 15.80 24.41
C LYS A 350 26.34 16.54 23.99
N ASP A 351 26.45 17.40 22.98
CA ASP A 351 25.32 18.18 22.44
C ASP A 351 24.56 17.43 21.33
N GLY A 352 24.90 16.17 21.09
CA GLY A 352 24.28 15.34 20.07
C GLY A 352 24.73 15.68 18.64
N LYS A 353 25.84 16.39 18.47
CA LYS A 353 26.40 16.75 17.16
C LYS A 353 27.59 15.89 16.81
N CYS A 354 27.80 15.67 15.52
CA CYS A 354 29.01 15.06 14.97
C CYS A 354 29.48 15.83 13.74
N SER A 355 30.78 15.76 13.47
CA SER A 355 31.41 16.33 12.28
C SER A 355 31.47 15.29 11.17
N VAL A 356 31.07 15.67 9.98
CA VAL A 356 31.19 14.86 8.76
C VAL A 356 32.27 15.47 7.89
N PHE A 357 33.25 14.65 7.50
CA PHE A 357 34.39 15.04 6.68
C PHE A 357 34.22 14.47 5.27
N PHE A 358 34.36 15.35 4.27
CA PHE A 358 34.27 14.96 2.86
C PHE A 358 35.11 15.87 1.97
N GLU A 359 35.39 15.44 0.76
CA GLU A 359 35.96 16.27 -0.29
C GLU A 359 34.89 16.67 -1.29
N LEU A 360 34.94 17.92 -1.70
CA LEU A 360 34.11 18.52 -2.74
C LEU A 360 35.01 19.02 -3.85
N ASN A 361 34.97 18.38 -5.03
CA ASN A 361 35.87 18.66 -6.15
C ASN A 361 37.36 18.67 -5.71
N GLY A 362 37.78 17.70 -4.91
CA GLY A 362 39.14 17.56 -4.39
C GLY A 362 39.52 18.52 -3.25
N GLN A 363 38.57 19.32 -2.76
CA GLN A 363 38.81 20.22 -1.63
C GLN A 363 38.12 19.72 -0.36
N PRO A 364 38.85 19.61 0.78
CA PRO A 364 38.26 19.13 2.02
C PRO A 364 37.16 20.07 2.53
N ARG A 365 36.12 19.48 3.07
CA ARG A 365 34.97 20.15 3.71
C ARG A 365 34.60 19.42 4.98
N THR A 366 34.14 20.19 5.96
CA THR A 366 33.60 19.65 7.21
C THR A 366 32.28 20.32 7.51
N ILE A 367 31.26 19.54 7.84
CA ILE A 367 29.97 20.02 8.31
C ILE A 367 29.61 19.39 9.65
N GLU A 368 29.02 20.18 10.54
CA GLU A 368 28.41 19.66 11.76
C GLU A 368 26.97 19.30 11.51
N VAL A 369 26.57 18.12 11.91
CA VAL A 369 25.20 17.62 11.83
C VAL A 369 24.72 17.05 13.16
N LEU A 370 23.42 17.14 13.42
CA LEU A 370 22.80 16.49 14.57
C LEU A 370 22.72 14.98 14.34
N ASP A 371 23.23 14.19 15.31
CA ASP A 371 23.06 12.75 15.28
C ASP A 371 21.64 12.37 15.73
N ARG A 372 20.79 12.03 14.77
CA ARG A 372 19.39 11.64 15.03
C ARG A 372 19.26 10.44 15.96
N LYS A 373 20.28 9.55 16.02
CA LYS A 373 20.30 8.42 16.94
C LYS A 373 20.45 8.86 18.40
N PHE A 374 21.09 10.00 18.64
CA PHE A 374 21.26 10.56 19.97
C PHE A 374 19.93 11.08 20.54
N GLN A 375 19.10 11.74 19.71
CA GLN A 375 17.78 12.25 20.10
C GLN A 375 16.75 11.12 20.37
N LEU A 376 16.88 9.99 19.71
CA LEU A 376 15.96 8.85 19.90
C LEU A 376 16.06 8.18 21.29
N LYS A 377 17.10 8.45 22.06
CA LYS A 377 17.27 7.91 23.42
C LYS A 377 16.41 8.61 24.49
N VAL A 378 15.79 9.73 24.19
CA VAL A 378 15.19 10.62 25.20
C VAL A 378 13.68 10.63 25.25
N THR A 379 12.95 10.14 24.26
CA THR A 379 11.48 10.15 24.27
C THR A 379 10.87 8.79 24.53
N LYS A 380 10.70 8.44 25.82
CA LYS A 380 9.72 7.40 26.18
C LYS A 380 8.31 7.93 25.85
N LYS A 381 7.65 7.31 24.88
CA LYS A 381 6.22 7.59 24.61
C LYS A 381 5.42 7.25 25.88
N ILE A 382 4.69 8.22 26.39
CA ILE A 382 3.78 8.03 27.51
C ILE A 382 2.64 7.13 27.00
N LYS A 383 2.41 6.01 27.67
CA LYS A 383 1.26 5.15 27.40
C LYS A 383 0.11 5.55 28.30
N VAL A 384 -1.12 5.41 27.78
CA VAL A 384 -2.33 5.60 28.57
C VAL A 384 -2.36 4.60 29.74
N ASP A 385 -2.73 5.07 30.90
CA ASP A 385 -3.05 4.22 32.06
C ASP A 385 -4.51 3.76 31.92
N GLN A 386 -4.71 2.49 31.63
CA GLN A 386 -6.04 1.89 31.43
C GLN A 386 -6.93 1.96 32.68
N GLN A 387 -6.35 2.17 33.88
CA GLN A 387 -7.11 2.33 35.13
C GLN A 387 -7.52 3.79 35.39
N ASN A 388 -7.03 4.74 34.60
CA ASN A 388 -7.32 6.15 34.72
C ASN A 388 -8.35 6.58 33.69
N SER A 389 -9.61 6.71 34.10
CA SER A 389 -10.72 7.14 33.24
C SER A 389 -10.59 8.55 32.66
N SER A 390 -9.65 9.37 33.14
CA SER A 390 -9.38 10.70 32.65
C SER A 390 -8.38 10.68 31.46
N GLN A 391 -7.84 9.53 31.08
CA GLN A 391 -6.91 9.37 29.97
C GLN A 391 -7.56 8.65 28.81
N VAL A 392 -7.47 9.24 27.63
CA VAL A 392 -7.93 8.62 26.38
C VAL A 392 -6.70 8.15 25.59
N GLY A 393 -6.67 6.86 25.27
CA GLY A 393 -5.63 6.26 24.45
C GLY A 393 -6.07 6.07 23.01
N SER A 394 -5.12 6.15 22.07
CA SER A 394 -5.40 5.77 20.69
C SER A 394 -5.68 4.27 20.59
N PRO A 395 -6.75 3.83 19.91
CA PRO A 395 -7.07 2.41 19.73
C PRO A 395 -6.05 1.67 18.85
N LEU A 396 -5.27 2.40 18.05
CA LEU A 396 -4.21 1.87 17.19
C LEU A 396 -2.97 2.78 17.25
N PRO A 397 -1.76 2.24 17.04
CA PRO A 397 -0.58 3.07 16.83
C PRO A 397 -0.77 4.02 15.65
N GLY A 398 -0.49 5.30 15.87
CA GLY A 398 -0.68 6.32 14.85
C GLY A 398 -0.15 7.67 15.29
N GLN A 399 -0.35 8.66 14.46
CA GLN A 399 -0.07 10.06 14.76
C GLN A 399 -1.39 10.79 14.96
N VAL A 400 -1.48 11.59 16.03
CA VAL A 400 -2.65 12.46 16.24
C VAL A 400 -2.69 13.48 15.10
N SER A 401 -3.74 13.41 14.28
CA SER A 401 -3.94 14.31 13.14
C SER A 401 -4.65 15.60 13.56
N GLN A 402 -5.59 15.49 14.49
CA GLN A 402 -6.38 16.63 14.95
C GLN A 402 -6.93 16.38 16.36
N ILE A 403 -7.02 17.44 17.16
CA ILE A 403 -7.66 17.44 18.48
C ILE A 403 -8.86 18.37 18.38
N PHE A 404 -10.07 17.82 18.60
CA PHE A 404 -11.34 18.56 18.48
C PHE A 404 -11.79 19.23 19.79
N VAL A 405 -11.09 18.97 20.88
CA VAL A 405 -11.41 19.49 22.21
C VAL A 405 -10.39 20.52 22.67
N LYS A 406 -10.82 21.50 23.45
CA LYS A 406 -9.95 22.51 24.05
C LYS A 406 -9.63 22.14 25.50
N ASN A 407 -8.54 22.70 26.03
CA ASN A 407 -8.20 22.56 27.44
C ASN A 407 -9.38 23.03 28.33
N ASN A 408 -9.74 22.19 29.29
CA ASN A 408 -10.87 22.41 30.23
C ASN A 408 -12.28 22.28 29.61
N GLU A 409 -12.40 21.67 28.42
CA GLU A 409 -13.69 21.29 27.87
C GLU A 409 -14.10 19.92 28.48
N ILE A 410 -15.34 19.82 28.96
CA ILE A 410 -15.89 18.56 29.52
C ILE A 410 -16.38 17.72 28.34
N LEU A 411 -15.92 16.48 28.24
CA LEU A 411 -16.29 15.50 27.22
C LEU A 411 -17.56 14.74 27.62
#